data_1c892a00ad71573bfa455f57954704f6
#
_entry.id   1c892a00ad71573bfa455f57954704f6
#
_cell.length_a   1.000
_cell.length_b   1.000
_cell.length_c   1.000
_cell.angle_alpha   90.00
_cell.angle_beta   90.00
_cell.angle_gamma   90.00
#
_symmetry.space_group_name_H-M   'P 1'
#
loop_
_entity.id
_entity.type
_entity.pdbx_description
1 polymer ?
#
loop_
_entity_poly.entity_id
_entity_poly.type
_entity_poly.pdbx_seq_one_letter_code
_entity_poly.pdbx_strand_id
1 'polypeptide(L)'
;MLFASELPPISKGSPLLYRNLPVGNVSDFHLVDGGVLIKATIENRFAYLITPQTVFWNRSGIEIDASLSGVSVKAHPLKSLIEGGIAFDSVPGVENKVGERWKLYADQQKARKFGRVISLETDGTQEVLKGMPIEYQGVKVGEVTLVVPNFRRNLVEVTARILPEYVANIAVEGTHFWLTEPEIGLGGVKNLGALVSKSISVEPGNGKAKFDFPLEKGFDRVEGVMFTLQSEQRGS
;
A
#
# COMPACT_ATOMS: atom_id res chain seq x y z
N MET A 1 -17.64 14.69 -6.49
CA MET A 1 -18.52 13.52 -6.34
C MET A 1 -17.71 12.36 -5.79
N LEU A 2 -18.26 11.62 -4.81
CA LEU A 2 -17.61 10.45 -4.22
C LEU A 2 -18.37 9.19 -4.62
N PHE A 3 -17.68 8.10 -4.89
CA PHE A 3 -18.26 6.81 -5.21
C PHE A 3 -17.95 5.81 -4.10
N ALA A 4 -18.96 5.08 -3.63
CA ALA A 4 -18.86 3.99 -2.69
C ALA A 4 -19.62 2.77 -3.21
N SER A 5 -19.18 1.55 -2.90
CA SER A 5 -19.91 0.31 -3.23
C SER A 5 -21.25 0.21 -2.51
N GLU A 6 -21.33 0.79 -1.32
CA GLU A 6 -22.53 0.85 -0.48
C GLU A 6 -22.56 2.18 0.28
N LEU A 7 -23.74 2.63 0.67
CA LEU A 7 -23.90 3.87 1.43
C LEU A 7 -23.39 3.65 2.85
N PRO A 8 -22.33 4.36 3.29
CA PRO A 8 -21.91 4.32 4.68
C PRO A 8 -22.96 4.97 5.60
N PRO A 9 -22.83 4.85 6.92
CA PRO A 9 -23.77 5.44 7.88
C PRO A 9 -23.65 6.98 7.91
N ILE A 10 -24.07 7.62 6.83
CA ILE A 10 -24.10 9.08 6.64
C ILE A 10 -25.49 9.52 6.19
N SER A 11 -25.82 10.78 6.43
CA SER A 11 -27.04 11.44 5.99
C SER A 11 -26.73 12.75 5.29
N LYS A 12 -27.76 13.37 4.67
CA LYS A 12 -27.62 14.75 4.19
C LYS A 12 -27.29 15.64 5.38
N GLY A 13 -26.29 16.51 5.22
CA GLY A 13 -25.75 17.33 6.30
C GLY A 13 -24.59 16.70 7.08
N SER A 14 -24.32 15.40 6.93
CA SER A 14 -23.13 14.78 7.56
C SER A 14 -21.86 15.56 7.22
N PRO A 15 -20.97 15.79 8.20
CA PRO A 15 -19.80 16.66 8.00
C PRO A 15 -18.77 16.05 7.06
N LEU A 16 -18.16 16.92 6.25
CA LEU A 16 -16.92 16.64 5.53
C LEU A 16 -15.76 17.21 6.35
N LEU A 17 -14.83 16.34 6.75
CA LEU A 17 -13.82 16.63 7.76
C LEU A 17 -12.41 16.59 7.16
N TYR A 18 -11.65 17.65 7.40
CA TYR A 18 -10.20 17.66 7.18
C TYR A 18 -9.49 17.76 8.54
N ARG A 19 -8.70 16.75 8.91
CA ARG A 19 -8.02 16.69 10.21
C ARG A 19 -8.94 17.01 11.39
N ASN A 20 -10.15 16.44 11.38
CA ASN A 20 -11.21 16.64 12.38
C ASN A 20 -11.91 18.02 12.37
N LEU A 21 -11.51 18.94 11.48
CA LEU A 21 -12.16 20.21 11.30
C LEU A 21 -13.27 20.05 10.24
N PRO A 22 -14.54 20.43 10.53
CA PRO A 22 -15.59 20.46 9.52
C PRO A 22 -15.30 21.56 8.49
N VAL A 23 -15.19 21.16 7.22
CA VAL A 23 -14.86 22.03 6.09
C VAL A 23 -15.92 22.01 5.00
N GLY A 24 -16.98 21.23 5.22
CA GLY A 24 -18.09 21.06 4.29
C GLY A 24 -19.07 20.01 4.79
N ASN A 25 -19.98 19.58 3.94
CA ASN A 25 -21.00 18.59 4.27
C ASN A 25 -21.39 17.72 3.07
N VAL A 26 -22.08 16.62 3.36
CA VAL A 26 -22.78 15.80 2.37
C VAL A 26 -24.07 16.52 1.97
N SER A 27 -24.20 16.85 0.70
CA SER A 27 -25.38 17.57 0.18
C SER A 27 -26.45 16.63 -0.38
N ASP A 28 -26.04 15.51 -0.99
CA ASP A 28 -26.95 14.53 -1.59
C ASP A 28 -26.28 13.19 -1.84
N PHE A 29 -27.07 12.16 -2.11
CA PHE A 29 -26.58 10.87 -2.61
C PHE A 29 -27.69 10.15 -3.40
N HIS A 30 -27.29 9.31 -4.35
CA HIS A 30 -28.21 8.53 -5.18
C HIS A 30 -27.55 7.23 -5.64
N LEU A 31 -28.38 6.22 -5.91
CA LEU A 31 -27.93 4.94 -6.43
C LEU A 31 -27.44 5.07 -7.88
N VAL A 32 -26.39 4.36 -8.20
CA VAL A 32 -25.86 4.19 -9.55
C VAL A 32 -25.48 2.72 -9.74
N ASP A 33 -25.20 2.30 -10.97
CA ASP A 33 -24.73 0.95 -11.22
C ASP A 33 -23.47 0.64 -10.41
N GLY A 34 -23.57 -0.43 -9.61
CA GLY A 34 -22.46 -0.93 -8.78
C GLY A 34 -22.22 -0.15 -7.49
N GLY A 35 -23.09 0.80 -7.09
CA GLY A 35 -22.90 1.50 -5.81
C GLY A 35 -23.70 2.77 -5.63
N VAL A 36 -23.11 3.68 -4.87
CA VAL A 36 -23.73 4.97 -4.49
C VAL A 36 -22.80 6.12 -4.87
N LEU A 37 -23.38 7.13 -5.51
CA LEU A 37 -22.71 8.39 -5.79
C LEU A 37 -23.14 9.42 -4.74
N ILE A 38 -22.15 9.94 -4.01
CA ILE A 38 -22.35 10.89 -2.91
C ILE A 38 -21.85 12.25 -3.35
N LYS A 39 -22.71 13.24 -3.23
CA LYS A 39 -22.38 14.64 -3.47
C LYS A 39 -21.97 15.29 -2.16
N ALA A 40 -20.68 15.61 -2.02
CA ALA A 40 -20.16 16.40 -0.92
C ALA A 40 -19.83 17.82 -1.41
N THR A 41 -20.09 18.79 -0.58
CA THR A 41 -19.81 20.20 -0.81
C THR A 41 -18.76 20.67 0.19
N ILE A 42 -17.70 21.31 -0.29
CA ILE A 42 -16.68 21.95 0.54
C ILE A 42 -16.90 23.47 0.51
N GLU A 43 -16.67 24.14 1.64
CA GLU A 43 -16.72 25.60 1.69
C GLU A 43 -15.60 26.21 0.84
N ASN A 44 -15.90 27.32 0.12
CA ASN A 44 -14.96 27.92 -0.83
C ASN A 44 -13.59 28.27 -0.21
N ARG A 45 -13.58 28.71 1.06
CA ARG A 45 -12.35 29.01 1.80
C ARG A 45 -11.42 27.81 2.01
N PHE A 46 -11.95 26.58 1.89
CA PHE A 46 -11.21 25.32 2.06
C PHE A 46 -11.02 24.56 0.75
N ALA A 47 -11.43 25.12 -0.39
CA ALA A 47 -11.35 24.45 -1.69
C ALA A 47 -9.91 24.04 -2.06
N TYR A 48 -8.91 24.77 -1.58
CA TYR A 48 -7.49 24.50 -1.80
C TYR A 48 -7.00 23.20 -1.17
N LEU A 49 -7.76 22.63 -0.21
CA LEU A 49 -7.44 21.34 0.42
C LEU A 49 -7.68 20.15 -0.51
N ILE A 50 -8.47 20.34 -1.58
CA ILE A 50 -8.71 19.28 -2.57
C ILE A 50 -7.63 19.34 -3.64
N THR A 51 -6.76 18.35 -3.61
CA THR A 51 -5.62 18.20 -4.51
C THR A 51 -5.70 16.87 -5.26
N PRO A 52 -4.93 16.62 -6.32
CA PRO A 52 -4.83 15.30 -6.94
C PRO A 52 -4.46 14.16 -5.97
N GLN A 53 -3.86 14.48 -4.85
CA GLN A 53 -3.45 13.53 -3.81
C GLN A 53 -4.51 13.31 -2.72
N THR A 54 -5.69 13.91 -2.84
CA THR A 54 -6.75 13.78 -1.84
C THR A 54 -7.37 12.38 -1.88
N VAL A 55 -7.52 11.78 -0.72
CA VAL A 55 -8.27 10.52 -0.51
C VAL A 55 -9.39 10.74 0.51
N PHE A 56 -10.51 10.06 0.31
CA PHE A 56 -11.69 10.18 1.15
C PHE A 56 -12.01 8.84 1.81
N TRP A 57 -12.42 8.87 3.08
CA TRP A 57 -12.84 7.67 3.79
C TRP A 57 -14.05 7.94 4.69
N ASN A 58 -14.81 6.88 4.91
CA ASN A 58 -15.89 6.90 5.88
C ASN A 58 -15.31 7.00 7.29
N ARG A 59 -15.83 7.94 8.05
CA ARG A 59 -15.56 8.08 9.46
C ARG A 59 -16.75 7.62 10.28
N SER A 60 -16.96 6.31 10.39
CA SER A 60 -17.82 5.72 11.40
C SER A 60 -17.10 5.75 12.74
N GLY A 61 -17.80 6.05 13.82
CA GLY A 61 -17.19 6.26 15.14
C GLY A 61 -16.60 5.02 15.82
N ILE A 62 -16.45 3.89 15.11
CA ILE A 62 -15.88 2.65 15.64
C ILE A 62 -14.72 2.22 14.74
N GLU A 63 -13.50 2.35 15.22
CA GLU A 63 -12.31 1.72 14.63
C GLU A 63 -12.10 0.37 15.33
N ILE A 64 -12.25 -0.72 14.56
CA ILE A 64 -11.90 -2.06 15.00
C ILE A 64 -10.53 -2.38 14.42
N ASP A 65 -9.51 -2.33 15.26
CA ASP A 65 -8.16 -2.78 14.92
C ASP A 65 -8.05 -4.26 15.26
N ALA A 66 -8.22 -5.12 14.26
CA ALA A 66 -7.97 -6.55 14.38
C ALA A 66 -6.52 -6.82 13.97
N SER A 67 -5.61 -6.81 14.93
CA SER A 67 -4.23 -7.26 14.75
C SER A 67 -4.02 -8.63 15.38
N LEU A 68 -2.95 -9.34 14.97
CA LEU A 68 -2.55 -10.63 15.55
C LEU A 68 -2.24 -10.55 17.08
N SER A 69 -2.10 -9.34 17.61
CA SER A 69 -1.88 -9.06 19.04
C SER A 69 -3.16 -8.83 19.85
N GLY A 70 -4.34 -8.94 19.23
CA GLY A 70 -5.64 -8.76 19.88
C GLY A 70 -6.56 -7.78 19.18
N VAL A 71 -7.83 -7.78 19.57
CA VAL A 71 -8.85 -6.83 19.06
C VAL A 71 -8.84 -5.59 19.94
N SER A 72 -8.42 -4.47 19.41
CA SER A 72 -8.49 -3.17 20.07
C SER A 72 -9.68 -2.39 19.50
N VAL A 73 -10.66 -2.07 20.34
CA VAL A 73 -11.81 -1.23 19.98
C VAL A 73 -11.57 0.16 20.53
N LYS A 74 -11.28 1.13 19.68
CA LYS A 74 -11.20 2.54 20.05
C LYS A 74 -12.58 3.18 19.81
N ALA A 75 -13.35 3.34 20.89
CA ALA A 75 -14.60 4.10 20.86
C ALA A 75 -14.33 5.61 21.01
N HIS A 76 -14.76 6.39 20.06
CA HIS A 76 -14.80 7.85 20.17
C HIS A 76 -16.01 8.31 21.01
N PRO A 77 -16.00 9.52 21.58
CA PRO A 77 -17.11 10.00 22.41
C PRO A 77 -18.46 9.84 21.71
N LEU A 78 -19.48 9.44 22.46
CA LEU A 78 -20.82 9.08 21.97
C LEU A 78 -21.47 10.07 20.97
N LYS A 79 -21.13 11.35 21.03
CA LYS A 79 -21.63 12.36 20.08
C LYS A 79 -21.11 12.16 18.65
N SER A 80 -19.89 11.65 18.47
CA SER A 80 -19.31 11.34 17.15
C SER A 80 -19.69 9.96 16.64
N LEU A 81 -20.27 9.10 17.47
CA LEU A 81 -20.80 7.79 17.09
C LEU A 81 -22.15 7.89 16.36
N ILE A 82 -22.91 8.98 16.60
CA ILE A 82 -24.27 9.16 16.07
C ILE A 82 -24.26 9.91 14.73
N GLU A 83 -23.25 10.74 14.47
CA GLU A 83 -23.12 11.49 13.23
C GLU A 83 -21.92 10.95 12.44
N GLY A 84 -22.17 9.90 11.66
CA GLY A 84 -21.21 9.45 10.65
C GLY A 84 -20.81 10.62 9.75
N GLY A 85 -19.56 10.63 9.29
CA GLY A 85 -19.05 11.68 8.43
C GLY A 85 -18.08 11.13 7.39
N ILE A 86 -17.65 11.99 6.50
CA ILE A 86 -16.62 11.70 5.52
C ILE A 86 -15.37 12.50 5.90
N ALA A 87 -14.26 11.83 6.11
CA ALA A 87 -12.98 12.49 6.30
C ALA A 87 -12.11 12.39 5.04
N PHE A 88 -11.17 13.32 4.89
CA PHE A 88 -10.19 13.30 3.82
C PHE A 88 -8.85 13.88 4.26
N ASP A 89 -7.80 13.52 3.53
CA ASP A 89 -6.45 14.07 3.67
C ASP A 89 -5.72 13.94 2.34
N SER A 90 -4.59 14.62 2.19
CA SER A 90 -3.68 14.42 1.07
C SER A 90 -2.67 13.32 1.40
N VAL A 91 -2.55 12.34 0.51
CA VAL A 91 -1.62 11.21 0.67
C VAL A 91 -0.57 11.26 -0.43
N PRO A 92 0.72 11.38 -0.11
CA PRO A 92 1.79 11.37 -1.11
C PRO A 92 1.73 10.10 -1.98
N GLY A 93 2.03 10.23 -3.27
CA GLY A 93 2.02 9.10 -4.22
C GLY A 93 0.64 8.74 -4.79
N VAL A 94 -0.43 9.42 -4.36
CA VAL A 94 -1.75 9.33 -4.99
C VAL A 94 -1.83 10.33 -6.15
N GLU A 95 -2.34 9.88 -7.29
CA GLU A 95 -2.67 10.74 -8.43
C GLU A 95 -4.11 10.49 -8.86
N ASN A 96 -5.02 11.29 -8.36
CA ASN A 96 -6.40 11.32 -8.84
C ASN A 96 -6.55 12.44 -9.87
N LYS A 97 -7.35 12.20 -10.90
CA LYS A 97 -7.73 13.27 -11.83
C LYS A 97 -8.75 14.16 -11.15
N VAL A 98 -8.39 15.42 -10.93
CA VAL A 98 -9.30 16.42 -10.35
C VAL A 98 -10.51 16.59 -11.29
N GLY A 99 -11.72 16.49 -10.73
CA GLY A 99 -12.97 16.58 -11.50
C GLY A 99 -13.62 15.22 -11.83
N GLU A 100 -12.91 14.10 -11.69
CA GLU A 100 -13.48 12.76 -11.79
C GLU A 100 -14.16 12.31 -10.49
N ARG A 101 -14.79 11.12 -10.52
CA ARG A 101 -15.39 10.51 -9.33
C ARG A 101 -14.31 10.03 -8.39
N TRP A 102 -14.32 10.53 -7.16
CA TRP A 102 -13.38 10.12 -6.12
C TRP A 102 -13.88 8.85 -5.46
N LYS A 103 -12.99 7.93 -5.13
CA LYS A 103 -13.35 6.74 -4.36
C LYS A 103 -13.50 7.10 -2.89
N LEU A 104 -14.63 6.68 -2.28
CA LEU A 104 -14.81 6.69 -0.83
C LEU A 104 -14.37 5.35 -0.25
N TYR A 105 -13.34 5.36 0.57
CA TYR A 105 -12.83 4.17 1.25
C TYR A 105 -13.65 3.89 2.52
N ALA A 106 -13.74 2.61 2.91
CA ALA A 106 -14.49 2.21 4.09
C ALA A 106 -13.92 2.77 5.40
N ASP A 107 -12.60 2.96 5.46
CA ASP A 107 -11.89 3.47 6.63
C ASP A 107 -10.59 4.19 6.24
N GLN A 108 -9.98 4.86 7.23
CA GLN A 108 -8.74 5.61 7.05
C GLN A 108 -7.55 4.70 6.69
N GLN A 109 -7.49 3.50 7.25
CA GLN A 109 -6.38 2.58 6.96
C GLN A 109 -6.41 2.15 5.50
N LYS A 110 -7.60 1.80 4.97
CA LYS A 110 -7.77 1.47 3.54
C LYS A 110 -7.49 2.66 2.64
N ALA A 111 -7.85 3.87 3.05
CA ALA A 111 -7.55 5.09 2.31
C ALA A 111 -6.05 5.41 2.29
N ARG A 112 -5.35 5.20 3.41
CA ARG A 112 -3.90 5.45 3.54
C ARG A 112 -3.04 4.31 3.00
N LYS A 113 -3.56 3.10 2.90
CA LYS A 113 -2.91 1.98 2.18
C LYS A 113 -2.87 2.18 0.67
N PHE A 114 -3.17 3.39 0.23
CA PHE A 114 -3.04 3.80 -1.14
C PHE A 114 -1.55 3.98 -1.44
N GLY A 115 -0.98 3.03 -2.11
CA GLY A 115 0.41 3.07 -2.56
C GLY A 115 0.49 2.82 -4.05
N ARG A 116 1.69 2.78 -4.58
CA ARG A 116 1.93 2.45 -5.97
C ARG A 116 1.81 0.95 -6.18
N VAL A 117 1.02 0.58 -7.17
CA VAL A 117 0.94 -0.81 -7.62
C VAL A 117 2.19 -1.13 -8.45
N ILE A 118 2.81 -2.26 -8.14
CA ILE A 118 3.90 -2.86 -8.92
C ILE A 118 3.51 -4.29 -9.31
N SER A 119 4.11 -4.79 -10.37
CA SER A 119 3.98 -6.17 -10.82
C SER A 119 5.27 -6.92 -10.51
N LEU A 120 5.16 -8.10 -9.90
CA LEU A 120 6.27 -9.02 -9.72
C LEU A 120 5.96 -10.29 -10.52
N GLU A 121 6.98 -10.86 -11.18
CA GLU A 121 6.86 -12.11 -11.94
C GLU A 121 7.75 -13.19 -11.31
N THR A 122 7.19 -14.40 -11.13
CA THR A 122 7.95 -15.57 -10.66
C THR A 122 7.62 -16.81 -11.48
N ASP A 123 8.51 -17.79 -11.50
CA ASP A 123 8.34 -19.08 -12.18
C ASP A 123 7.31 -20.02 -11.51
N GLY A 124 6.69 -19.57 -10.41
CA GLY A 124 5.66 -20.34 -9.70
C GLY A 124 6.18 -21.43 -8.78
N THR A 125 7.50 -21.59 -8.63
CA THR A 125 8.08 -22.56 -7.68
C THR A 125 8.03 -22.08 -6.23
N GLN A 126 7.68 -20.81 -6.05
CA GLN A 126 7.63 -20.13 -4.76
C GLN A 126 6.16 -19.88 -4.35
N GLU A 127 5.86 -20.14 -3.09
CA GLU A 127 4.52 -19.91 -2.56
C GLU A 127 4.35 -18.43 -2.19
N VAL A 128 3.63 -17.70 -3.02
CA VAL A 128 3.24 -16.31 -2.77
C VAL A 128 1.76 -16.24 -2.47
N LEU A 129 1.39 -15.55 -1.39
CA LEU A 129 0.00 -15.43 -0.94
C LEU A 129 -0.44 -13.97 -0.92
N LYS A 130 -1.73 -13.76 -1.19
CA LYS A 130 -2.35 -12.45 -0.99
C LYS A 130 -2.24 -12.03 0.48
N GLY A 131 -1.87 -10.77 0.73
CA GLY A 131 -1.65 -10.23 2.07
C GLY A 131 -0.21 -10.42 2.58
N MET A 132 0.64 -11.17 1.86
CA MET A 132 2.05 -11.34 2.21
C MET A 132 2.73 -9.97 2.27
N PRO A 133 3.44 -9.63 3.37
CA PRO A 133 4.13 -8.37 3.49
C PRO A 133 5.34 -8.29 2.58
N ILE A 134 5.64 -7.08 2.11
CA ILE A 134 6.93 -6.72 1.51
C ILE A 134 7.68 -5.94 2.58
N GLU A 135 8.93 -6.34 2.85
CA GLU A 135 9.72 -5.81 3.95
C GLU A 135 11.11 -5.36 3.49
N TYR A 136 11.52 -4.21 3.99
CA TYR A 136 12.89 -3.73 3.93
C TYR A 136 13.49 -3.76 5.32
N GLN A 137 14.49 -4.61 5.55
CA GLN A 137 15.14 -4.77 6.85
C GLN A 137 14.15 -4.98 8.03
N GLY A 138 13.10 -5.79 7.80
CA GLY A 138 12.06 -6.07 8.80
C GLY A 138 10.98 -4.99 8.93
N VAL A 139 11.07 -3.90 8.18
CA VAL A 139 10.03 -2.85 8.15
C VAL A 139 9.07 -3.13 7.00
N LYS A 140 7.77 -3.20 7.27
CA LYS A 140 6.76 -3.37 6.23
C LYS A 140 6.68 -2.14 5.34
N VAL A 141 7.02 -2.30 4.06
CA VAL A 141 7.01 -1.26 3.03
C VAL A 141 5.93 -1.47 1.97
N GLY A 142 5.26 -2.62 1.99
CA GLY A 142 4.22 -2.96 1.03
C GLY A 142 3.51 -4.26 1.37
N GLU A 143 2.63 -4.70 0.46
CA GLU A 143 1.93 -5.98 0.58
C GLU A 143 1.48 -6.52 -0.78
N VAL A 144 1.39 -7.85 -0.90
CA VAL A 144 0.81 -8.53 -2.05
C VAL A 144 -0.71 -8.34 -2.04
N THR A 145 -1.27 -7.87 -3.15
CA THR A 145 -2.70 -7.61 -3.29
C THR A 145 -3.44 -8.65 -4.13
N LEU A 146 -2.72 -9.25 -5.10
CA LEU A 146 -3.29 -10.25 -6.01
C LEU A 146 -2.19 -11.20 -6.50
N VAL A 147 -2.54 -12.48 -6.67
CA VAL A 147 -1.67 -13.51 -7.26
C VAL A 147 -2.47 -14.23 -8.32
N VAL A 148 -1.98 -14.27 -9.56
CA VAL A 148 -2.68 -14.85 -10.72
C VAL A 148 -1.71 -15.70 -11.54
N PRO A 149 -2.05 -16.98 -11.83
CA PRO A 149 -1.25 -17.76 -12.76
C PRO A 149 -1.44 -17.28 -14.20
N ASN A 150 -0.35 -17.10 -14.91
CA ASN A 150 -0.35 -16.83 -16.35
C ASN A 150 0.04 -18.12 -17.10
N PHE A 151 -0.96 -18.91 -17.49
CA PHE A 151 -0.76 -20.18 -18.17
C PHE A 151 -0.09 -20.05 -19.55
N ARG A 152 -0.22 -18.90 -20.23
CA ARG A 152 0.39 -18.67 -21.55
C ARG A 152 1.90 -18.48 -21.44
N ARG A 153 2.36 -17.80 -20.39
CA ARG A 153 3.78 -17.50 -20.14
C ARG A 153 4.43 -18.50 -19.18
N ASN A 154 3.65 -19.44 -18.64
CA ASN A 154 4.08 -20.42 -17.64
C ASN A 154 4.78 -19.75 -16.43
N LEU A 155 4.15 -18.71 -15.89
CA LEU A 155 4.62 -17.97 -14.74
C LEU A 155 3.46 -17.52 -13.85
N VAL A 156 3.78 -16.99 -12.68
CA VAL A 156 2.83 -16.40 -11.76
C VAL A 156 3.06 -14.88 -11.72
N GLU A 157 1.99 -14.14 -11.97
CA GLU A 157 1.97 -12.68 -11.85
C GLU A 157 1.49 -12.30 -10.45
N VAL A 158 2.28 -11.52 -9.77
CA VAL A 158 2.01 -11.05 -8.42
C VAL A 158 1.84 -9.54 -8.46
N THR A 159 0.64 -9.08 -8.18
CA THR A 159 0.41 -7.64 -8.01
C THR A 159 0.66 -7.27 -6.55
N ALA A 160 1.53 -6.33 -6.33
CA ALA A 160 1.87 -5.82 -5.02
C ALA A 160 1.64 -4.31 -4.92
N ARG A 161 1.53 -3.81 -3.72
CA ARG A 161 1.34 -2.38 -3.44
C ARG A 161 2.42 -1.92 -2.48
N ILE A 162 3.20 -0.94 -2.92
CA ILE A 162 4.20 -0.25 -2.08
C ILE A 162 3.53 0.92 -1.39
N LEU A 163 3.76 1.08 -0.09
CA LEU A 163 3.22 2.20 0.69
C LEU A 163 3.73 3.54 0.15
N PRO A 164 2.90 4.61 0.19
CA PRO A 164 3.21 5.88 -0.47
C PRO A 164 4.57 6.47 -0.09
N GLU A 165 4.92 6.37 1.18
CA GLU A 165 6.17 6.90 1.75
C GLU A 165 7.44 6.23 1.20
N TYR A 166 7.32 5.00 0.67
CA TYR A 166 8.46 4.22 0.18
C TYR A 166 8.53 4.09 -1.35
N VAL A 167 7.52 4.59 -2.07
CA VAL A 167 7.44 4.46 -3.54
C VAL A 167 8.69 5.01 -4.24
N ALA A 168 9.15 6.19 -3.83
CA ALA A 168 10.30 6.85 -4.43
C ALA A 168 11.61 6.08 -4.30
N ASN A 169 11.72 5.19 -3.29
CA ASN A 169 12.90 4.40 -3.02
C ASN A 169 12.80 2.98 -3.62
N ILE A 170 11.59 2.42 -3.68
CA ILE A 170 11.38 1.00 -4.00
C ILE A 170 10.90 0.80 -5.43
N ALA A 171 10.03 1.68 -5.97
CA ALA A 171 9.52 1.54 -7.32
C ALA A 171 10.48 2.16 -8.36
N VAL A 172 11.73 1.72 -8.37
CA VAL A 172 12.82 2.25 -9.21
C VAL A 172 13.66 1.12 -9.82
N GLU A 173 14.36 1.42 -10.91
CA GLU A 173 15.30 0.47 -11.53
C GLU A 173 16.41 0.05 -10.57
N GLY A 174 16.82 -1.21 -10.65
CA GLY A 174 17.84 -1.79 -9.76
C GLY A 174 17.27 -2.24 -8.41
N THR A 175 15.96 -2.14 -8.17
CA THR A 175 15.34 -2.76 -6.99
C THR A 175 15.19 -4.26 -7.19
N HIS A 176 15.55 -5.05 -6.17
CA HIS A 176 15.45 -6.49 -6.14
C HIS A 176 14.41 -6.94 -5.11
N PHE A 177 13.61 -7.92 -5.49
CA PHE A 177 12.60 -8.54 -4.64
C PHE A 177 12.83 -10.05 -4.57
N TRP A 178 12.84 -10.63 -3.37
CA TRP A 178 12.99 -12.08 -3.18
C TRP A 178 12.17 -12.58 -2.00
N LEU A 179 11.83 -13.87 -2.01
CA LEU A 179 11.19 -14.51 -0.87
C LEU A 179 12.20 -14.76 0.25
N THR A 180 11.83 -14.37 1.46
CA THR A 180 12.61 -14.68 2.65
C THR A 180 12.33 -16.11 3.07
N GLU A 181 13.32 -17.00 2.94
CA GLU A 181 13.26 -18.38 3.39
C GLU A 181 14.06 -18.56 4.68
N PRO A 182 13.62 -19.46 5.60
CA PRO A 182 14.40 -19.78 6.78
C PRO A 182 15.68 -20.52 6.35
N GLU A 183 16.83 -20.01 6.77
CA GLU A 183 18.10 -20.69 6.58
C GLU A 183 18.31 -21.77 7.65
N ILE A 184 18.35 -23.05 7.24
CA ILE A 184 18.65 -24.18 8.10
C ILE A 184 20.07 -24.66 7.78
N GLY A 185 21.01 -24.38 8.68
CA GLY A 185 22.41 -24.77 8.54
C GLY A 185 22.92 -25.59 9.74
N LEU A 186 24.13 -26.15 9.63
CA LEU A 186 24.80 -26.92 10.69
C LEU A 186 24.98 -26.12 12.00
N GLY A 187 24.90 -24.80 11.96
CA GLY A 187 24.98 -23.89 13.12
C GLY A 187 23.62 -23.53 13.75
N GLY A 188 22.53 -24.17 13.33
CA GLY A 188 21.16 -23.86 13.79
C GLY A 188 20.30 -23.19 12.71
N VAL A 189 19.08 -22.82 13.09
CA VAL A 189 18.13 -22.13 12.22
C VAL A 189 18.39 -20.62 12.28
N LYS A 190 18.75 -20.03 11.16
CA LYS A 190 18.79 -18.58 11.00
C LYS A 190 17.43 -18.10 10.48
N ASN A 191 17.13 -16.83 10.71
CA ASN A 191 15.89 -16.20 10.25
C ASN A 191 14.63 -16.89 10.79
N LEU A 192 14.59 -17.12 12.12
CA LEU A 192 13.43 -17.73 12.80
C LEU A 192 12.10 -17.00 12.54
N GLY A 193 12.14 -15.70 12.20
CA GLY A 193 10.95 -14.93 11.80
C GLY A 193 10.27 -15.47 10.55
N ALA A 194 11.02 -16.04 9.60
CA ALA A 194 10.48 -16.63 8.38
C ALA A 194 9.77 -17.99 8.62
N LEU A 195 9.99 -18.62 9.76
CA LEU A 195 9.23 -19.82 10.17
C LEU A 195 7.80 -19.45 10.62
N VAL A 196 7.61 -18.22 11.07
CA VAL A 196 6.31 -17.74 11.60
C VAL A 196 5.52 -17.02 10.52
N SER A 197 6.18 -16.28 9.61
CA SER A 197 5.51 -15.59 8.50
C SER A 197 6.47 -15.42 7.32
N LYS A 198 6.05 -15.95 6.15
CA LYS A 198 6.75 -15.69 4.89
C LYS A 198 6.58 -14.22 4.51
N SER A 199 7.64 -13.58 4.04
CA SER A 199 7.60 -12.21 3.52
C SER A 199 8.40 -12.11 2.21
N ILE A 200 8.14 -11.05 1.45
CA ILE A 200 9.00 -10.67 0.33
C ILE A 200 9.97 -9.62 0.85
N SER A 201 11.24 -9.91 0.79
CA SER A 201 12.29 -8.92 1.09
C SER A 201 12.56 -8.06 -0.12
N VAL A 202 12.97 -6.82 0.12
CA VAL A 202 13.33 -5.87 -0.93
C VAL A 202 14.66 -5.18 -0.63
N GLU A 203 15.50 -5.06 -1.65
CA GLU A 203 16.67 -4.18 -1.65
C GLU A 203 16.43 -3.06 -2.65
N PRO A 204 16.37 -1.79 -2.17
CA PRO A 204 16.10 -0.64 -3.03
C PRO A 204 17.20 -0.40 -4.07
N GLY A 205 16.77 -0.02 -5.28
CA GLY A 205 17.67 0.49 -6.32
C GLY A 205 17.85 2.00 -6.25
N ASN A 206 18.44 2.57 -7.31
CA ASN A 206 18.70 4.01 -7.42
C ASN A 206 18.43 4.57 -8.82
N GLY A 207 17.74 3.82 -9.68
CA GLY A 207 17.45 4.18 -11.06
C GLY A 207 16.18 5.02 -11.24
N LYS A 208 15.68 5.05 -12.48
CA LYS A 208 14.41 5.71 -12.81
C LYS A 208 13.23 4.91 -12.30
N ALA A 209 12.04 5.56 -12.24
CA ALA A 209 10.82 4.89 -11.83
C ALA A 209 10.54 3.65 -12.69
N LYS A 210 10.27 2.52 -12.03
CA LYS A 210 9.98 1.22 -12.63
C LYS A 210 8.89 0.52 -11.81
N PHE A 211 8.02 -0.26 -12.45
CA PHE A 211 6.85 -0.85 -11.79
C PHE A 211 6.70 -2.36 -12.05
N ASP A 212 7.58 -2.94 -12.85
CA ASP A 212 7.59 -4.36 -13.20
C ASP A 212 8.94 -4.96 -12.82
N PHE A 213 8.95 -6.00 -11.97
CA PHE A 213 10.17 -6.59 -11.44
C PHE A 213 10.10 -8.11 -11.43
N PRO A 214 11.22 -8.83 -11.53
CA PRO A 214 11.27 -10.23 -11.18
C PRO A 214 11.10 -10.41 -9.66
N LEU A 215 10.45 -11.49 -9.25
CA LEU A 215 10.52 -12.01 -7.88
C LEU A 215 11.54 -13.15 -7.88
N GLU A 216 12.70 -12.89 -7.31
CA GLU A 216 13.85 -13.77 -7.31
C GLU A 216 13.71 -14.87 -6.23
N LYS A 217 14.42 -16.01 -6.40
CA LYS A 217 14.43 -17.10 -5.42
C LYS A 217 15.27 -16.79 -4.19
N GLY A 218 16.22 -15.87 -4.33
CA GLY A 218 17.11 -15.39 -3.29
C GLY A 218 17.89 -14.19 -3.83
N PHE A 219 18.46 -13.44 -2.95
CA PHE A 219 19.35 -12.33 -3.30
C PHE A 219 20.66 -12.49 -2.53
N ASP A 220 21.69 -12.93 -3.25
CA ASP A 220 23.04 -12.97 -2.71
C ASP A 220 23.64 -11.57 -2.80
N ARG A 221 23.66 -10.88 -1.69
CA ARG A 221 24.41 -9.63 -1.57
C ARG A 221 25.89 -9.97 -1.68
N VAL A 222 26.48 -9.75 -2.84
CA VAL A 222 27.93 -9.88 -3.00
C VAL A 222 28.61 -8.76 -2.19
N GLU A 223 28.87 -9.03 -0.92
CA GLU A 223 29.75 -8.19 -0.12
C GLU A 223 31.20 -8.47 -0.55
N GLY A 224 31.65 -7.77 -1.59
CA GLY A 224 33.02 -7.88 -2.09
C GLY A 224 33.49 -6.56 -2.68
N VAL A 225 34.66 -6.11 -2.23
CA VAL A 225 35.39 -5.03 -2.89
C VAL A 225 36.14 -5.66 -4.06
N MET A 226 35.82 -5.26 -5.30
CA MET A 226 36.51 -5.72 -6.47
C MET A 226 37.91 -5.06 -6.52
N PHE A 227 38.95 -5.84 -6.30
CA PHE A 227 40.32 -5.40 -6.49
C PHE A 227 40.80 -5.84 -7.87
N THR A 228 41.24 -4.91 -8.70
CA THR A 228 41.94 -5.20 -9.94
C THR A 228 43.43 -5.26 -9.63
N LEU A 229 44.01 -6.47 -9.68
CA LEU A 229 45.45 -6.66 -9.58
C LEU A 229 46.10 -6.46 -10.96
N GLN A 230 46.85 -5.38 -11.13
CA GLN A 230 47.74 -5.21 -12.27
C GLN A 230 49.12 -5.84 -11.92
N SER A 231 49.51 -6.89 -12.62
CA SER A 231 50.87 -7.41 -12.53
C SER A 231 51.72 -6.65 -13.52
N GLU A 232 52.72 -5.91 -13.04
CA GLU A 232 53.81 -5.43 -13.88
C GLU A 232 54.74 -6.60 -14.19
N GLN A 233 54.74 -7.05 -15.45
CA GLN A 233 55.81 -7.90 -15.95
C GLN A 233 57.08 -7.04 -16.07
N ARG A 234 58.02 -7.22 -15.16
CA ARG A 234 59.40 -6.78 -15.38
C ARG A 234 60.03 -7.71 -16.41
N GLY A 235 60.17 -7.22 -17.63
CA GLY A 235 61.02 -7.86 -18.63
C GLY A 235 62.49 -7.76 -18.22
N SER A 236 63.16 -8.89 -18.31
CA SER A 236 64.61 -8.99 -18.27
C SER A 236 65.18 -8.73 -19.65
#